data_f6d14ffdcbdc9cd6bcc82bd9ba4d1ca1
#
_entry.id   f6d14ffdcbdc9cd6bcc82bd9ba4d1ca1
#
_cell.length_a   1.000
_cell.length_b   1.000
_cell.length_c   1.000
_cell.angle_alpha   90.00
_cell.angle_beta   90.00
_cell.angle_gamma   90.00
#
_symmetry.space_group_name_H-M   'P 1'
#
loop_
_entity.id
_entity.type
_entity.pdbx_description
1 polymer ?
#
loop_
_entity_poly.entity_id
_entity_poly.type
_entity_poly.pdbx_seq_one_letter_code
_entity_poly.pdbx_strand_id
1 'polypeptide(L)'
;MSQTPFPDRLRAGERLLGTLVQIPRPEVATTLARAGFDWLFLDGEHGGFGPAETSRTLAALKGAVPCLLRVPSLDPEVLAEAVAVGAEGLIVPHVDSATQAEAAVRVVRGRGLVVVQAESREALEDIGAIVRVPGVAAVFVGPYDLSASLGISEQFDHPVFLEAVERIARACREAAMPLGIFRMTAAEMRPHAAAGFTLLATGLDSTLLETGALAMLEELRG
;
A
#
# COMPACT_ATOMS: atom_id res chain seq x y z
N MET A 1 20.31 -9.98 -1.66
CA MET A 1 18.84 -9.90 -1.75
C MET A 1 18.30 -11.23 -1.25
N SER A 2 17.26 -11.23 -0.42
CA SER A 2 16.61 -12.46 0.06
C SER A 2 16.12 -13.28 -1.13
N GLN A 3 16.36 -14.57 -1.12
CA GLN A 3 15.85 -15.50 -2.14
C GLN A 3 14.36 -15.86 -1.88
N THR A 4 13.81 -15.43 -0.73
CA THR A 4 12.44 -15.72 -0.34
C THR A 4 11.46 -14.83 -1.12
N PRO A 5 10.42 -15.40 -1.77
CA PRO A 5 9.42 -14.64 -2.51
C PRO A 5 8.70 -13.61 -1.61
N PHE A 6 8.32 -12.47 -2.20
CA PHE A 6 7.64 -11.40 -1.47
C PHE A 6 6.36 -11.86 -0.73
N PRO A 7 5.49 -12.71 -1.33
CA PRO A 7 4.31 -13.21 -0.62
C PRO A 7 4.65 -14.01 0.65
N ASP A 8 5.76 -14.73 0.64
CA ASP A 8 6.19 -15.52 1.80
C ASP A 8 6.79 -14.64 2.89
N ARG A 9 7.57 -13.61 2.51
CA ARG A 9 8.08 -12.58 3.42
C ARG A 9 6.94 -11.83 4.10
N LEU A 10 5.91 -11.43 3.32
CA LEU A 10 4.72 -10.74 3.83
C LEU A 10 3.97 -11.63 4.83
N ARG A 11 3.73 -12.89 4.48
CA ARG A 11 3.05 -13.87 5.35
C ARG A 11 3.83 -14.19 6.62
N ALA A 12 5.16 -14.18 6.53
CA ALA A 12 6.04 -14.35 7.68
C ALA A 12 6.06 -13.15 8.63
N GLY A 13 5.39 -12.05 8.29
CA GLY A 13 5.37 -10.83 9.09
C GLY A 13 6.71 -10.08 9.04
N GLU A 14 7.49 -10.27 7.99
CA GLU A 14 8.72 -9.51 7.79
C GLU A 14 8.39 -8.03 7.56
N ARG A 15 9.19 -7.13 8.13
CA ARG A 15 9.05 -5.70 7.89
C ARG A 15 9.52 -5.37 6.48
N LEU A 16 8.59 -4.96 5.63
CA LEU A 16 8.80 -4.66 4.22
C LEU A 16 8.64 -3.15 4.00
N LEU A 17 9.73 -2.52 3.59
CA LEU A 17 9.77 -1.06 3.37
C LEU A 17 9.52 -0.75 1.90
N GLY A 18 8.48 0.00 1.62
CA GLY A 18 8.11 0.45 0.29
C GLY A 18 7.98 1.96 0.20
N THR A 19 7.71 2.44 -1.00
CA THR A 19 7.42 3.84 -1.29
C THR A 19 6.31 3.97 -2.33
N LEU A 20 5.55 5.07 -2.27
CA LEU A 20 4.48 5.37 -3.20
C LEU A 20 5.06 5.98 -4.48
N VAL A 21 4.62 5.48 -5.63
CA VAL A 21 5.04 5.92 -6.96
C VAL A 21 3.83 6.41 -7.73
N GLN A 22 3.77 7.71 -8.00
CA GLN A 22 2.68 8.35 -8.75
C GLN A 22 3.12 8.79 -10.14
N ILE A 23 4.41 9.00 -10.36
CA ILE A 23 4.97 9.38 -11.66
C ILE A 23 5.11 8.12 -12.52
N PRO A 24 4.31 7.94 -13.60
CA PRO A 24 4.26 6.70 -14.35
C PRO A 24 5.42 6.61 -15.36
N ARG A 25 6.64 6.69 -14.85
CA ARG A 25 7.87 6.61 -15.64
C ARG A 25 8.74 5.47 -15.14
N PRO A 26 9.11 4.52 -16.01
CA PRO A 26 9.98 3.39 -15.63
C PRO A 26 11.29 3.81 -14.97
N GLU A 27 11.83 4.98 -15.36
CA GLU A 27 13.07 5.53 -14.82
C GLU A 27 12.94 5.86 -13.33
N VAL A 28 11.79 6.37 -12.90
CA VAL A 28 11.50 6.66 -11.49
C VAL A 28 11.46 5.37 -10.69
N ALA A 29 10.66 4.40 -11.12
CA ALA A 29 10.54 3.11 -10.44
C ALA A 29 11.89 2.37 -10.36
N THR A 30 12.69 2.35 -11.45
CA THR A 30 14.00 1.71 -11.46
C THR A 30 15.00 2.43 -10.56
N THR A 31 14.89 3.74 -10.40
CA THR A 31 15.72 4.51 -9.46
C THR A 31 15.38 4.16 -8.03
N LEU A 32 14.10 4.09 -7.69
CA LEU A 32 13.63 3.70 -6.36
C LEU A 32 13.98 2.24 -6.02
N ALA A 33 13.87 1.33 -6.99
CA ALA A 33 14.31 -0.07 -6.81
C ALA A 33 15.81 -0.16 -6.46
N ARG A 34 16.66 0.67 -7.10
CA ARG A 34 18.10 0.74 -6.77
C ARG A 34 18.39 1.38 -5.41
N ALA A 35 17.49 2.23 -4.90
CA ALA A 35 17.61 2.79 -3.56
C ALA A 35 17.44 1.73 -2.45
N GLY A 36 16.86 0.57 -2.77
CA GLY A 36 16.80 -0.58 -1.86
C GLY A 36 15.46 -0.77 -1.15
N PHE A 37 14.38 -0.20 -1.66
CA PHE A 37 13.04 -0.52 -1.18
C PHE A 37 12.71 -2.00 -1.42
N ASP A 38 12.01 -2.63 -0.47
CA ASP A 38 11.58 -4.03 -0.56
C ASP A 38 10.43 -4.23 -1.54
N TRP A 39 9.62 -3.18 -1.78
CA TRP A 39 8.50 -3.18 -2.71
C TRP A 39 8.14 -1.77 -3.16
N LEU A 40 7.42 -1.65 -4.29
CA LEU A 40 6.90 -0.39 -4.79
C LEU A 40 5.38 -0.41 -4.80
N PHE A 41 4.80 0.69 -4.33
CA PHE A 41 3.37 0.96 -4.37
C PHE A 41 3.09 1.80 -5.62
N LEU A 42 2.65 1.17 -6.71
CA LEU A 42 2.26 1.89 -7.93
C LEU A 42 0.83 2.42 -7.77
N ASP A 43 0.63 3.71 -8.00
CA ASP A 43 -0.64 4.36 -7.72
C ASP A 43 -1.48 4.56 -8.98
N GLY A 44 -2.49 3.71 -9.18
CA GLY A 44 -3.46 3.82 -10.27
C GLY A 44 -4.73 4.61 -9.89
N GLU A 45 -4.87 5.02 -8.63
CA GLU A 45 -6.02 5.78 -8.16
C GLU A 45 -5.78 7.29 -8.23
N HIS A 46 -4.70 7.77 -7.59
CA HIS A 46 -4.34 9.20 -7.55
C HIS A 46 -3.08 9.52 -8.36
N GLY A 47 -2.43 8.50 -8.88
CA GLY A 47 -1.26 8.61 -9.74
C GLY A 47 -1.59 8.40 -11.23
N GLY A 48 -0.56 8.32 -12.05
CA GLY A 48 -0.71 8.15 -13.49
C GLY A 48 -0.64 6.70 -13.98
N PHE A 49 -0.76 5.68 -13.11
CA PHE A 49 -0.57 4.28 -13.47
C PHE A 49 -1.86 3.63 -13.99
N GLY A 50 -2.05 3.68 -15.31
CA GLY A 50 -2.97 2.76 -16.00
C GLY A 50 -2.30 1.44 -16.36
N PRO A 51 -3.02 0.52 -17.03
CA PRO A 51 -2.47 -0.79 -17.41
C PRO A 51 -1.21 -0.70 -18.29
N ALA A 52 -1.18 0.22 -19.25
CA ALA A 52 -0.05 0.41 -20.15
C ALA A 52 1.20 0.95 -19.43
N GLU A 53 1.04 1.92 -18.53
CA GLU A 53 2.11 2.48 -17.71
C GLU A 53 2.68 1.45 -16.75
N THR A 54 1.80 0.70 -16.09
CA THR A 54 2.17 -0.40 -15.21
C THR A 54 2.97 -1.46 -15.95
N SER A 55 2.47 -1.92 -17.10
CA SER A 55 3.17 -2.92 -17.92
C SER A 55 4.58 -2.47 -18.33
N ARG A 56 4.73 -1.22 -18.79
CA ARG A 56 6.05 -0.67 -19.15
C ARG A 56 6.99 -0.62 -17.96
N THR A 57 6.48 -0.23 -16.79
CA THR A 57 7.26 -0.14 -15.55
C THR A 57 7.72 -1.52 -15.08
N LEU A 58 6.83 -2.50 -15.06
CA LEU A 58 7.18 -3.88 -14.69
C LEU A 58 8.22 -4.49 -15.65
N ALA A 59 8.07 -4.24 -16.96
CA ALA A 59 9.03 -4.69 -17.96
C ALA A 59 10.42 -4.07 -17.76
N ALA A 60 10.51 -2.81 -17.36
CA ALA A 60 11.77 -2.14 -17.08
C ALA A 60 12.42 -2.64 -15.78
N LEU A 61 11.63 -2.93 -14.76
CA LEU A 61 12.10 -3.46 -13.47
C LEU A 61 12.62 -4.90 -13.58
N LYS A 62 12.13 -5.69 -14.51
CA LYS A 62 12.57 -7.08 -14.75
C LYS A 62 12.54 -7.96 -13.49
N GLY A 63 11.58 -7.73 -12.61
CA GLY A 63 11.46 -8.45 -11.34
C GLY A 63 12.47 -8.03 -10.26
N ALA A 64 13.20 -6.92 -10.42
CA ALA A 64 14.19 -6.46 -9.44
C ALA A 64 13.54 -6.09 -8.08
N VAL A 65 12.28 -5.69 -8.09
CA VAL A 65 11.50 -5.35 -6.90
C VAL A 65 10.02 -5.69 -7.14
N PRO A 66 9.33 -6.31 -6.19
CA PRO A 66 7.89 -6.55 -6.29
C PRO A 66 7.11 -5.24 -6.31
N CYS A 67 6.04 -5.21 -7.12
CA CYS A 67 5.16 -4.05 -7.24
C CYS A 67 3.73 -4.43 -6.87
N LEU A 68 3.12 -3.66 -5.98
CA LEU A 68 1.69 -3.70 -5.72
C LEU A 68 1.03 -2.52 -6.43
N LEU A 69 0.02 -2.79 -7.24
CA LEU A 69 -0.72 -1.77 -7.98
C LEU A 69 -1.99 -1.39 -7.20
N ARG A 70 -2.12 -0.14 -6.79
CA ARG A 70 -3.40 0.37 -6.31
C ARG A 70 -4.29 0.64 -7.52
N VAL A 71 -5.44 -0.02 -7.52
CA VAL A 71 -6.45 0.14 -8.56
C VAL A 71 -7.38 1.31 -8.23
N PRO A 72 -8.04 1.93 -9.23
CA PRO A 72 -8.91 3.08 -8.98
C PRO A 72 -10.26 2.71 -8.35
N SER A 73 -10.66 1.43 -8.36
CA SER A 73 -11.95 1.01 -7.82
C SER A 73 -12.05 -0.50 -7.61
N LEU A 74 -13.14 -0.91 -6.93
CA LEU A 74 -13.57 -2.31 -6.75
C LEU A 74 -14.26 -2.92 -7.99
N ASP A 75 -14.36 -2.21 -9.11
CA ASP A 75 -15.02 -2.72 -10.31
C ASP A 75 -14.34 -4.01 -10.79
N PRO A 76 -15.10 -5.10 -10.99
CA PRO A 76 -14.54 -6.39 -11.42
C PRO A 76 -13.76 -6.33 -12.74
N GLU A 77 -14.14 -5.46 -13.68
CA GLU A 77 -13.43 -5.29 -14.94
C GLU A 77 -12.07 -4.62 -14.72
N VAL A 78 -12.04 -3.58 -13.90
CA VAL A 78 -10.80 -2.88 -13.47
C VAL A 78 -9.85 -3.85 -12.77
N LEU A 79 -10.35 -4.64 -11.81
CA LEU A 79 -9.56 -5.64 -11.11
C LEU A 79 -9.02 -6.72 -12.07
N ALA A 80 -9.85 -7.19 -13.01
CA ALA A 80 -9.45 -8.23 -13.97
C ALA A 80 -8.35 -7.71 -14.93
N GLU A 81 -8.45 -6.48 -15.39
CA GLU A 81 -7.46 -5.83 -16.24
C GLU A 81 -6.14 -5.62 -15.47
N ALA A 82 -6.22 -5.12 -14.23
CA ALA A 82 -5.05 -4.89 -13.38
C ALA A 82 -4.29 -6.20 -13.07
N VAL A 83 -5.01 -7.30 -12.82
CA VAL A 83 -4.40 -8.62 -12.64
C VAL A 83 -3.67 -9.08 -13.91
N ALA A 84 -4.22 -8.79 -15.09
CA ALA A 84 -3.63 -9.22 -16.36
C ALA A 84 -2.29 -8.51 -16.67
N VAL A 85 -2.03 -7.36 -16.06
CA VAL A 85 -0.76 -6.62 -16.21
C VAL A 85 0.43 -7.34 -15.56
N GLY A 86 0.19 -8.19 -14.55
CA GLY A 86 1.22 -9.03 -13.94
C GLY A 86 1.99 -8.38 -12.79
N ALA A 87 1.39 -7.42 -12.06
CA ALA A 87 1.91 -6.95 -10.79
C ALA A 87 1.90 -8.08 -9.74
N GLU A 88 2.75 -7.99 -8.71
CA GLU A 88 2.80 -8.96 -7.60
C GLU A 88 1.46 -9.09 -6.88
N GLY A 89 0.69 -8.00 -6.86
CA GLY A 89 -0.65 -7.96 -6.30
C GLY A 89 -1.33 -6.62 -6.51
N LEU A 90 -2.56 -6.56 -6.05
CA LEU A 90 -3.40 -5.36 -6.09
C LEU A 90 -3.62 -4.82 -4.68
N ILE A 91 -3.56 -3.49 -4.55
CA ILE A 91 -4.10 -2.75 -3.41
C ILE A 91 -5.48 -2.26 -3.84
N VAL A 92 -6.51 -2.73 -3.15
CA VAL A 92 -7.91 -2.49 -3.51
C VAL A 92 -8.49 -1.46 -2.55
N PRO A 93 -8.81 -0.24 -3.04
CA PRO A 93 -9.35 0.82 -2.20
C PRO A 93 -10.83 0.56 -1.85
N HIS A 94 -11.33 1.30 -0.86
CA HIS A 94 -12.74 1.35 -0.48
C HIS A 94 -13.39 -0.03 -0.21
N VAL A 95 -12.63 -0.93 0.44
CA VAL A 95 -13.17 -2.22 0.87
C VAL A 95 -13.87 -2.06 2.21
N ASP A 96 -15.17 -1.82 2.15
CA ASP A 96 -16.00 -1.49 3.31
C ASP A 96 -16.64 -2.70 3.99
N SER A 97 -16.52 -3.90 3.39
CA SER A 97 -17.14 -5.11 3.93
C SER A 97 -16.39 -6.39 3.51
N ALA A 98 -16.59 -7.46 4.31
CA ALA A 98 -16.11 -8.80 3.96
C ALA A 98 -16.62 -9.27 2.60
N THR A 99 -17.87 -8.95 2.24
CA THR A 99 -18.44 -9.30 0.92
C THR A 99 -17.68 -8.64 -0.23
N GLN A 100 -17.26 -7.38 -0.08
CA GLN A 100 -16.44 -6.70 -1.08
C GLN A 100 -15.03 -7.29 -1.16
N ALA A 101 -14.42 -7.62 -0.01
CA ALA A 101 -13.14 -8.31 0.03
C ALA A 101 -13.19 -9.68 -0.68
N GLU A 102 -14.25 -10.48 -0.44
CA GLU A 102 -14.49 -11.76 -1.13
C GLU A 102 -14.66 -11.57 -2.64
N ALA A 103 -15.35 -10.51 -3.06
CA ALA A 103 -15.52 -10.21 -4.48
C ALA A 103 -14.17 -9.90 -5.14
N ALA A 104 -13.32 -9.09 -4.51
CA ALA A 104 -11.98 -8.80 -5.01
C ALA A 104 -11.13 -10.07 -5.12
N VAL A 105 -11.08 -10.89 -4.06
CA VAL A 105 -10.36 -12.18 -4.06
C VAL A 105 -10.85 -13.08 -5.18
N ARG A 106 -12.15 -13.15 -5.42
CA ARG A 106 -12.76 -13.98 -6.46
C ARG A 106 -12.34 -13.55 -7.86
N VAL A 107 -12.19 -12.26 -8.12
CA VAL A 107 -11.69 -11.73 -9.41
C VAL A 107 -10.22 -12.05 -9.60
N VAL A 108 -9.40 -11.80 -8.57
CA VAL A 108 -7.94 -12.03 -8.63
C VAL A 108 -7.60 -13.51 -8.77
N ARG A 109 -8.36 -14.41 -8.15
CA ARG A 109 -8.26 -15.88 -8.31
C ARG A 109 -6.85 -16.44 -8.08
N GLY A 110 -6.12 -15.91 -7.12
CA GLY A 110 -4.77 -16.35 -6.80
C GLY A 110 -3.69 -15.98 -7.83
N ARG A 111 -3.99 -15.13 -8.81
CA ARG A 111 -3.01 -14.63 -9.79
C ARG A 111 -2.15 -13.48 -9.28
N GLY A 112 -2.34 -13.08 -8.02
CA GLY A 112 -1.59 -12.05 -7.31
C GLY A 112 -2.12 -11.89 -5.90
N LEU A 113 -1.44 -11.10 -5.10
CA LEU A 113 -1.89 -10.76 -3.75
C LEU A 113 -3.09 -9.82 -3.80
N VAL A 114 -4.01 -9.97 -2.85
CA VAL A 114 -5.09 -9.00 -2.60
C VAL A 114 -4.80 -8.30 -1.28
N VAL A 115 -4.45 -7.03 -1.36
CA VAL A 115 -4.29 -6.15 -0.21
C VAL A 115 -5.50 -5.22 -0.17
N VAL A 116 -6.27 -5.24 0.90
CA VAL A 116 -7.48 -4.42 1.03
C VAL A 116 -7.18 -3.14 1.81
N GLN A 117 -7.64 -1.97 1.31
CA GLN A 117 -7.53 -0.73 2.06
C GLN A 117 -8.69 -0.61 3.05
N ALA A 118 -8.34 -0.40 4.33
CA ALA A 118 -9.26 -0.05 5.40
C ALA A 118 -9.15 1.47 5.62
N GLU A 119 -10.11 2.22 5.08
CA GLU A 119 -10.01 3.68 4.98
C GLU A 119 -11.35 4.40 5.11
N SER A 120 -12.38 3.68 5.57
CA SER A 120 -13.71 4.23 5.81
C SER A 120 -14.23 3.83 7.20
N ARG A 121 -15.27 4.52 7.65
CA ARG A 121 -16.00 4.16 8.88
C ARG A 121 -16.64 2.78 8.74
N GLU A 122 -17.17 2.47 7.58
CA GLU A 122 -17.80 1.20 7.24
C GLU A 122 -16.78 0.06 7.30
N ALA A 123 -15.60 0.24 6.70
CA ALA A 123 -14.50 -0.72 6.81
C ALA A 123 -14.09 -0.96 8.27
N LEU A 124 -14.05 0.12 9.09
CA LEU A 124 -13.73 0.01 10.50
C LEU A 124 -14.80 -0.79 11.27
N GLU A 125 -16.07 -0.65 10.91
CA GLU A 125 -17.17 -1.42 11.53
C GLU A 125 -17.07 -2.90 11.21
N ASP A 126 -16.73 -3.28 9.97
CA ASP A 126 -16.66 -4.66 9.48
C ASP A 126 -15.24 -5.26 9.51
N ILE A 127 -14.24 -4.56 10.06
CA ILE A 127 -12.83 -4.98 10.02
C ILE A 127 -12.61 -6.39 10.55
N GLY A 128 -13.36 -6.78 11.58
CA GLY A 128 -13.29 -8.11 12.17
C GLY A 128 -13.71 -9.25 11.23
N ALA A 129 -14.59 -8.97 10.26
CA ALA A 129 -14.96 -9.92 9.20
C ALA A 129 -13.98 -9.83 8.01
N ILE A 130 -13.60 -8.63 7.61
CA ILE A 130 -12.66 -8.39 6.49
C ILE A 130 -11.34 -9.16 6.69
N VAL A 131 -10.74 -9.08 7.87
CA VAL A 131 -9.46 -9.75 8.17
C VAL A 131 -9.53 -11.28 8.13
N ARG A 132 -10.73 -11.85 8.15
CA ARG A 132 -10.96 -13.31 8.11
C ARG A 132 -11.31 -13.84 6.73
N VAL A 133 -11.41 -12.97 5.72
CA VAL A 133 -11.72 -13.38 4.35
C VAL A 133 -10.55 -14.18 3.77
N PRO A 134 -10.76 -15.46 3.41
CA PRO A 134 -9.72 -16.27 2.81
C PRO A 134 -9.25 -15.69 1.47
N GLY A 135 -7.94 -15.52 1.33
CA GLY A 135 -7.33 -14.95 0.11
C GLY A 135 -6.98 -13.47 0.20
N VAL A 136 -7.43 -12.75 1.23
CA VAL A 136 -6.85 -11.45 1.58
C VAL A 136 -5.44 -11.69 2.13
N ALA A 137 -4.46 -11.00 1.56
CA ALA A 137 -3.05 -11.16 1.89
C ALA A 137 -2.55 -10.17 2.96
N ALA A 138 -3.16 -8.99 3.00
CA ALA A 138 -2.88 -7.96 4.00
C ALA A 138 -4.02 -6.95 4.06
N VAL A 139 -4.12 -6.25 5.19
CA VAL A 139 -4.89 -5.01 5.31
C VAL A 139 -3.93 -3.83 5.23
N PHE A 140 -4.34 -2.77 4.55
CA PHE A 140 -3.56 -1.55 4.42
C PHE A 140 -4.39 -0.34 4.87
N VAL A 141 -3.89 0.43 5.81
CA VAL A 141 -4.58 1.64 6.28
C VAL A 141 -4.35 2.78 5.29
N GLY A 142 -5.42 3.36 4.74
CA GLY A 142 -5.41 4.62 4.01
C GLY A 142 -5.64 5.79 4.97
N PRO A 143 -4.58 6.45 5.51
CA PRO A 143 -4.76 7.39 6.61
C PRO A 143 -5.52 8.66 6.22
N TYR A 144 -5.36 9.12 4.99
CA TYR A 144 -6.02 10.33 4.50
C TYR A 144 -7.54 10.11 4.40
N ASP A 145 -7.95 9.06 3.70
CA ASP A 145 -9.36 8.73 3.50
C ASP A 145 -10.02 8.29 4.80
N LEU A 146 -9.32 7.51 5.64
CA LEU A 146 -9.82 7.14 6.97
C LEU A 146 -10.10 8.39 7.82
N SER A 147 -9.15 9.33 7.89
CA SER A 147 -9.34 10.56 8.67
C SER A 147 -10.48 11.43 8.13
N ALA A 148 -10.62 11.51 6.80
CA ALA A 148 -11.71 12.22 6.16
C ALA A 148 -13.06 11.55 6.44
N SER A 149 -13.16 10.22 6.33
CA SER A 149 -14.36 9.45 6.66
C SER A 149 -14.78 9.59 8.11
N LEU A 150 -13.81 9.78 9.02
CA LEU A 150 -14.08 10.06 10.45
C LEU A 150 -14.44 11.51 10.75
N GLY A 151 -14.40 12.42 9.76
CA GLY A 151 -14.69 13.84 9.92
C GLY A 151 -13.56 14.66 10.55
N ILE A 152 -12.34 14.16 10.50
CA ILE A 152 -11.14 14.77 11.10
C ILE A 152 -9.97 14.79 10.10
N SER A 153 -10.25 15.18 8.85
CA SER A 153 -9.29 15.14 7.73
C SER A 153 -7.89 15.60 8.14
N GLU A 154 -6.90 14.72 7.87
CA GLU A 154 -5.47 14.93 8.11
C GLU A 154 -5.05 15.19 9.58
N GLN A 155 -5.95 14.99 10.54
CA GLN A 155 -5.63 15.10 11.97
C GLN A 155 -5.16 13.75 12.53
N PHE A 156 -3.99 13.32 12.13
CA PHE A 156 -3.49 11.97 12.41
C PHE A 156 -3.12 11.72 13.89
N ASP A 157 -2.97 12.79 14.68
CA ASP A 157 -2.76 12.71 16.13
C ASP A 157 -4.08 12.82 16.93
N HIS A 158 -5.22 12.99 16.25
CA HIS A 158 -6.52 13.08 16.90
C HIS A 158 -6.89 11.73 17.55
N PRO A 159 -7.40 11.73 18.80
CA PRO A 159 -7.73 10.49 19.51
C PRO A 159 -8.62 9.53 18.73
N VAL A 160 -9.62 10.06 18.02
CA VAL A 160 -10.54 9.25 17.17
C VAL A 160 -9.78 8.51 16.06
N PHE A 161 -8.79 9.16 15.43
CA PHE A 161 -7.96 8.50 14.41
C PHE A 161 -7.07 7.41 15.02
N LEU A 162 -6.43 7.71 16.13
CA LEU A 162 -5.56 6.76 16.83
C LEU A 162 -6.33 5.53 17.31
N GLU A 163 -7.55 5.72 17.84
CA GLU A 163 -8.44 4.63 18.22
C GLU A 163 -8.87 3.76 17.03
N ALA A 164 -9.20 4.39 15.90
CA ALA A 164 -9.56 3.69 14.66
C ALA A 164 -8.40 2.82 14.17
N VAL A 165 -7.18 3.38 14.09
CA VAL A 165 -5.98 2.65 13.69
C VAL A 165 -5.68 1.50 14.65
N GLU A 166 -5.82 1.69 15.97
CA GLU A 166 -5.61 0.63 16.95
C GLU A 166 -6.69 -0.47 16.84
N ARG A 167 -7.94 -0.11 16.53
CA ARG A 167 -9.00 -1.10 16.28
C ARG A 167 -8.66 -1.99 15.08
N ILE A 168 -8.18 -1.41 13.97
CA ILE A 168 -7.72 -2.16 12.80
C ILE A 168 -6.53 -3.05 13.19
N ALA A 169 -5.54 -2.49 13.87
CA ALA A 169 -4.34 -3.21 14.27
C ALA A 169 -4.66 -4.41 15.19
N ARG A 170 -5.58 -4.25 16.12
CA ARG A 170 -6.04 -5.32 17.00
C ARG A 170 -6.71 -6.45 16.20
N ALA A 171 -7.64 -6.10 15.27
CA ALA A 171 -8.30 -7.10 14.44
C ALA A 171 -7.31 -7.88 13.57
N CYS A 172 -6.31 -7.19 13.00
CA CYS A 172 -5.25 -7.84 12.23
C CYS A 172 -4.38 -8.76 13.09
N ARG A 173 -3.98 -8.34 14.30
CA ARG A 173 -3.21 -9.19 15.23
C ARG A 173 -3.98 -10.46 15.61
N GLU A 174 -5.26 -10.34 15.95
CA GLU A 174 -6.12 -11.49 16.31
C GLU A 174 -6.28 -12.49 15.16
N ALA A 175 -6.25 -12.02 13.92
CA ALA A 175 -6.37 -12.84 12.72
C ALA A 175 -5.02 -13.28 12.13
N ALA A 176 -3.89 -12.90 12.74
CA ALA A 176 -2.54 -13.04 12.18
C ALA A 176 -2.43 -12.46 10.74
N MET A 177 -3.18 -11.40 10.46
CA MET A 177 -3.24 -10.72 9.17
C MET A 177 -2.12 -9.67 9.10
N PRO A 178 -1.25 -9.68 8.07
CA PRO A 178 -0.28 -8.62 7.84
C PRO A 178 -0.97 -7.26 7.72
N LEU A 179 -0.37 -6.23 8.34
CA LEU A 179 -0.93 -4.89 8.39
C LEU A 179 0.05 -3.88 7.82
N GLY A 180 -0.44 -3.05 6.92
CA GLY A 180 0.30 -1.97 6.30
C GLY A 180 -0.31 -0.59 6.57
N ILE A 181 0.51 0.44 6.29
CA ILE A 181 0.10 1.84 6.34
C ILE A 181 1.00 2.68 5.45
N PHE A 182 0.46 3.78 4.92
CA PHE A 182 1.23 4.84 4.29
C PHE A 182 1.49 5.99 5.25
N ARG A 183 2.72 6.52 5.25
CA ARG A 183 3.08 7.76 5.94
C ARG A 183 4.07 8.57 5.09
N MET A 184 3.96 9.89 5.13
CA MET A 184 4.78 10.75 4.28
C MET A 184 6.27 10.71 4.65
N THR A 185 6.58 10.60 5.93
CA THR A 185 7.96 10.67 6.43
C THR A 185 8.34 9.45 7.26
N ALA A 186 9.64 9.18 7.35
CA ALA A 186 10.18 8.14 8.22
C ALA A 186 9.88 8.42 9.71
N ALA A 187 9.81 9.69 10.11
CA ALA A 187 9.48 10.07 11.48
C ALA A 187 8.07 9.64 11.86
N GLU A 188 7.09 9.91 10.98
CA GLU A 188 5.70 9.49 11.14
C GLU A 188 5.52 7.97 11.05
N MET A 189 6.37 7.29 10.28
CA MET A 189 6.31 5.83 10.11
C MET A 189 6.80 5.05 11.33
N ARG A 190 7.78 5.58 12.07
CA ARG A 190 8.43 4.86 13.19
C ARG A 190 7.46 4.34 14.26
N PRO A 191 6.45 5.10 14.74
CA PRO A 191 5.48 4.60 15.70
C PRO A 191 4.71 3.38 15.20
N HIS A 192 4.29 3.37 13.92
CA HIS A 192 3.57 2.25 13.32
C HIS A 192 4.46 1.01 13.18
N ALA A 193 5.71 1.19 12.75
CA ALA A 193 6.69 0.11 12.69
C ALA A 193 6.95 -0.50 14.09
N ALA A 194 6.97 0.31 15.14
CA ALA A 194 7.11 -0.15 16.52
C ALA A 194 5.83 -0.85 17.03
N ALA A 195 4.65 -0.46 16.53
CA ALA A 195 3.36 -1.08 16.85
C ALA A 195 3.10 -2.39 16.08
N GLY A 196 4.06 -2.87 15.26
CA GLY A 196 3.96 -4.16 14.58
C GLY A 196 3.36 -4.11 13.17
N PHE A 197 3.25 -2.95 12.56
CA PHE A 197 2.95 -2.86 11.14
C PHE A 197 4.12 -3.38 10.32
N THR A 198 3.85 -4.18 9.31
CA THR A 198 4.89 -4.89 8.55
C THR A 198 4.96 -4.48 7.09
N LEU A 199 3.87 -4.07 6.46
CA LEU A 199 3.84 -3.59 5.07
C LEU A 199 3.85 -2.05 5.06
N LEU A 200 5.05 -1.45 5.11
CA LEU A 200 5.22 -0.02 5.32
C LEU A 200 5.49 0.69 3.99
N ALA A 201 4.66 1.68 3.64
CA ALA A 201 4.91 2.57 2.51
C ALA A 201 5.22 3.98 3.03
N THR A 202 6.41 4.49 2.74
CA THR A 202 6.83 5.81 3.21
C THR A 202 7.40 6.67 2.09
N GLY A 203 6.99 7.93 2.09
CA GLY A 203 7.37 8.89 1.06
C GLY A 203 6.66 8.69 -0.27
N LEU A 204 6.72 9.71 -1.07
CA LEU A 204 6.16 9.78 -2.41
C LEU A 204 7.30 10.16 -3.36
N ASP A 205 7.35 9.58 -4.54
CA ASP A 205 8.42 9.78 -5.52
C ASP A 205 8.73 11.26 -5.80
N SER A 206 7.70 12.09 -6.01
CA SER A 206 7.85 13.53 -6.22
C SER A 206 8.41 14.25 -4.99
N THR A 207 7.93 13.91 -3.78
CA THR A 207 8.41 14.50 -2.53
C THR A 207 9.85 14.08 -2.22
N LEU A 208 10.20 12.82 -2.49
CA LEU A 208 11.58 12.35 -2.34
C LEU A 208 12.54 13.10 -3.26
N LEU A 209 12.12 13.35 -4.51
CA LEU A 209 12.90 14.11 -5.48
C LEU A 209 13.06 15.57 -5.04
N GLU A 210 11.97 16.21 -4.64
CA GLU A 210 11.96 17.60 -4.17
C GLU A 210 12.82 17.78 -2.92
N THR A 211 12.65 16.91 -1.92
CA THR A 211 13.44 16.96 -0.68
C THR A 211 14.93 16.81 -0.95
N GLY A 212 15.31 15.89 -1.86
CA GLY A 212 16.71 15.72 -2.24
C GLY A 212 17.27 16.95 -2.94
N ALA A 213 16.49 17.58 -3.82
CA ALA A 213 16.91 18.81 -4.49
C ALA A 213 17.03 20.00 -3.54
N LEU A 214 16.08 20.15 -2.61
CA LEU A 214 16.12 21.22 -1.60
C LEU A 214 17.32 21.06 -0.67
N ALA A 215 17.59 19.88 -0.17
CA ALA A 215 18.73 19.61 0.70
C ALA A 215 20.07 19.99 0.02
N MET A 216 20.23 19.63 -1.26
CA MET A 216 21.41 20.02 -2.06
C MET A 216 21.54 21.56 -2.22
N LEU A 217 20.41 22.24 -2.46
CA LEU A 217 20.40 23.70 -2.62
C LEU A 217 20.70 24.43 -1.30
N GLU A 218 20.19 23.92 -0.18
CA GLU A 218 20.49 24.44 1.16
C GLU A 218 21.99 24.33 1.47
N GLU A 219 22.59 23.16 1.22
CA GLU A 219 24.03 22.94 1.42
C GLU A 219 24.91 23.89 0.57
N LEU A 220 24.48 24.19 -0.65
CA LEU A 220 25.23 25.09 -1.54
C LEU A 220 25.02 26.58 -1.25
N ARG A 221 23.91 26.94 -0.65
CA ARG A 221 23.58 28.35 -0.35
C ARG A 221 24.08 28.82 1.02
N GLY A 222 24.46 27.87 1.90
CA GLY A 222 25.05 28.12 3.23
C GLY A 222 24.07 28.60 4.22
#